data_fa36354cba0761a5cb82583da9d31a8b
#
_entry.id   fa36354cba0761a5cb82583da9d31a8b
#
_cell.length_a   1.000
_cell.length_b   1.000
_cell.length_c   1.000
_cell.angle_alpha   90.00
_cell.angle_beta   90.00
_cell.angle_gamma   90.00
#
_symmetry.space_group_name_H-M   'P 1'
#
loop_
_entity.id
_entity.type
_entity.pdbx_description
1 polymer ?
#
loop_
_entity_poly.entity_id
_entity_poly.type
_entity_poly.pdbx_seq_one_letter_code
_entity_poly.pdbx_strand_id
1 'polypeptide(L)'
;FDFRVYFAITNLQPLRVWIHRKGFSRLTTKEFSVTGSAATDLQRHVANIHFQTQYPESYTFTKSRFDDCRGSCRSLQCVLHEMSKRTGKSVNSIWNSIDDVLGKTGAAIQPAIQTEYSCNGCYQIWGADIVFDTNANPYLLEVNTSPSIERKNLLADGSILEMVYPDLWSMKGVDPTKSR
;
A
#
# COMPACT_ATOMS: atom_id res chain seq x y z
N PHE A 1 8.27 7.20 3.83
CA PHE A 1 7.31 6.69 2.84
C PHE A 1 6.52 5.54 3.39
N ASP A 2 5.34 5.28 2.82
CA ASP A 2 4.53 4.10 3.04
C ASP A 2 4.06 3.48 1.72
N PHE A 3 3.54 2.26 1.80
CA PHE A 3 2.91 1.55 0.69
C PHE A 3 1.40 1.44 0.91
N ARG A 4 0.61 1.74 -0.12
CA ARG A 4 -0.77 1.31 -0.24
C ARG A 4 -0.80 0.02 -1.03
N VAL A 5 -1.08 -1.10 -0.33
CA VAL A 5 -1.24 -2.43 -0.93
C VAL A 5 -2.71 -2.84 -0.83
N TYR A 6 -3.28 -3.27 -1.95
CA TYR A 6 -4.66 -3.78 -1.95
C TYR A 6 -4.67 -5.28 -1.74
N PHE A 7 -5.61 -5.76 -0.93
CA PHE A 7 -5.85 -7.18 -0.77
C PHE A 7 -7.35 -7.45 -0.66
N ALA A 8 -7.77 -8.68 -0.96
CA ALA A 8 -9.15 -9.12 -0.87
C ALA A 8 -9.25 -10.39 -0.06
N ILE A 9 -10.29 -10.49 0.77
CA ILE A 9 -10.72 -11.74 1.40
C ILE A 9 -11.93 -12.23 0.62
N THR A 10 -11.83 -13.41 0.03
CA THR A 10 -12.88 -13.99 -0.83
C THR A 10 -13.51 -15.22 -0.23
N ASN A 11 -12.95 -15.78 0.82
CA ASN A 11 -13.51 -16.89 1.57
C ASN A 11 -12.97 -16.87 3.00
N LEU A 12 -13.81 -17.24 3.95
CA LEU A 12 -13.45 -17.29 5.38
C LEU A 12 -13.14 -18.72 5.85
N GLN A 13 -13.69 -19.73 5.19
CA GLN A 13 -13.46 -21.15 5.53
C GLN A 13 -13.36 -22.02 4.27
N PRO A 14 -12.15 -22.42 3.84
CA PRO A 14 -10.84 -21.95 4.34
C PRO A 14 -10.58 -20.48 4.02
N LEU A 15 -9.82 -19.79 4.88
CA LEU A 15 -9.45 -18.39 4.65
C LEU A 15 -8.68 -18.25 3.34
N ARG A 16 -9.14 -17.35 2.48
CA ARG A 16 -8.47 -17.01 1.22
C ARG A 16 -8.22 -15.51 1.15
N VAL A 17 -6.93 -15.15 1.17
CA VAL A 17 -6.45 -13.77 1.04
C VAL A 17 -5.74 -13.64 -0.30
N TRP A 18 -6.13 -12.64 -1.08
CA TRP A 18 -5.56 -12.32 -2.39
C TRP A 18 -4.88 -10.97 -2.30
N ILE A 19 -3.62 -10.86 -2.73
CA ILE A 19 -2.85 -9.63 -2.65
C ILE A 19 -2.57 -9.13 -4.05
N HIS A 20 -2.95 -7.88 -4.31
CA HIS A 20 -2.71 -7.22 -5.58
C HIS A 20 -1.27 -6.74 -5.66
N ARG A 21 -0.56 -7.12 -6.72
CA ARG A 21 0.87 -6.80 -6.89
C ARG A 21 1.15 -5.39 -7.40
N LYS A 22 0.12 -4.69 -7.84
CA LYS A 22 0.19 -3.27 -8.17
C LYS A 22 -0.42 -2.46 -7.04
N GLY A 23 0.24 -1.43 -6.65
CA GLY A 23 -0.17 -0.47 -5.66
C GLY A 23 0.71 0.75 -5.83
N PHE A 24 0.74 1.60 -4.85
CA PHE A 24 1.58 2.80 -4.91
C PHE A 24 2.22 3.09 -3.56
N SER A 25 3.34 3.78 -3.63
CA SER A 25 4.03 4.35 -2.47
C SER A 25 3.73 5.84 -2.39
N ARG A 26 3.52 6.33 -1.17
CA ARG A 26 3.43 7.76 -0.86
C ARG A 26 4.73 8.18 -0.21
N LEU A 27 5.33 9.25 -0.72
CA LEU A 27 6.58 9.77 -0.20
C LEU A 27 6.34 11.12 0.47
N THR A 28 7.03 11.33 1.57
CA THR A 28 7.12 12.66 2.19
C THR A 28 7.93 13.58 1.28
N THR A 29 7.60 14.87 1.28
CA THR A 29 8.28 15.87 0.45
C THR A 29 9.56 16.39 1.10
N LYS A 30 9.79 16.06 2.37
CA LYS A 30 11.05 16.28 3.08
C LYS A 30 11.65 14.98 3.54
N GLU A 31 12.98 14.95 3.62
CA GLU A 31 13.72 13.80 4.11
C GLU A 31 13.38 13.49 5.58
N PHE A 32 13.22 12.19 5.90
CA PHE A 32 12.94 11.71 7.25
C PHE A 32 14.08 12.08 8.21
N SER A 33 13.74 12.62 9.38
CA SER A 33 14.67 12.90 10.45
C SER A 33 13.95 12.95 11.79
N VAL A 34 14.58 12.41 12.83
CA VAL A 34 14.07 12.38 14.21
C VAL A 34 14.90 13.25 15.15
N THR A 35 15.79 14.11 14.63
CA THR A 35 16.69 14.93 15.42
C THR A 35 16.26 16.38 15.47
N GLY A 36 16.36 17.00 16.64
CA GLY A 36 16.04 18.42 16.84
C GLY A 36 14.61 18.78 16.42
N SER A 37 14.44 19.95 15.81
CA SER A 37 13.14 20.42 15.31
C SER A 37 12.56 19.57 14.17
N ALA A 38 13.39 18.77 13.48
CA ALA A 38 12.93 17.88 12.43
C ALA A 38 12.06 16.71 12.98
N ALA A 39 12.21 16.34 14.26
CA ALA A 39 11.43 15.29 14.88
C ALA A 39 9.92 15.63 14.97
N THR A 40 9.54 16.90 14.99
CA THR A 40 8.14 17.38 15.06
C THR A 40 7.62 17.92 13.73
N ASP A 41 8.44 17.93 12.68
CA ASP A 41 8.05 18.39 11.35
C ASP A 41 7.21 17.32 10.63
N LEU A 42 5.88 17.44 10.70
CA LEU A 42 4.93 16.48 10.12
C LEU A 42 5.14 16.27 8.61
N GLN A 43 5.68 17.26 7.89
CA GLN A 43 5.99 17.13 6.47
C GLN A 43 7.05 16.05 6.19
N ARG A 44 7.84 15.66 7.19
CA ARG A 44 8.85 14.60 7.13
C ARG A 44 8.32 13.23 7.52
N HIS A 45 7.18 13.17 8.21
CA HIS A 45 6.69 11.95 8.84
C HIS A 45 5.36 11.47 8.26
N VAL A 46 4.49 12.39 7.82
CA VAL A 46 3.15 12.05 7.31
C VAL A 46 3.17 11.98 5.79
N ALA A 47 3.17 10.77 5.24
CA ALA A 47 3.21 10.55 3.78
C ALA A 47 1.82 10.65 3.11
N ASN A 48 0.74 10.93 3.87
CA ASN A 48 -0.60 11.06 3.34
C ASN A 48 -0.67 12.12 2.23
N ILE A 49 -1.24 11.76 1.08
CA ILE A 49 -1.30 12.64 -0.11
C ILE A 49 -2.01 13.95 0.21
N HIS A 50 -3.17 13.88 0.88
CA HIS A 50 -3.95 15.07 1.21
C HIS A 50 -3.16 16.06 2.10
N PHE A 51 -2.37 15.53 3.02
CA PHE A 51 -1.48 16.35 3.84
C PHE A 51 -0.33 16.95 3.01
N GLN A 52 0.34 16.14 2.21
CA GLN A 52 1.51 16.58 1.43
C GLN A 52 1.15 17.59 0.33
N THR A 53 -0.05 17.50 -0.26
CA THR A 53 -0.52 18.47 -1.27
C THR A 53 -0.78 19.88 -0.71
N GLN A 54 -0.80 20.05 0.60
CA GLN A 54 -0.84 21.38 1.23
C GLN A 54 0.48 22.16 1.08
N TYR A 55 1.53 21.49 0.60
CA TYR A 55 2.86 22.06 0.33
C TYR A 55 3.20 21.99 -1.16
N PRO A 56 2.50 22.77 -2.02
CA PRO A 56 2.58 22.60 -3.48
C PRO A 56 3.97 22.90 -4.04
N GLU A 57 4.78 23.70 -3.34
CA GLU A 57 6.16 24.01 -3.72
C GLU A 57 7.11 22.82 -3.59
N SER A 58 6.77 21.85 -2.75
CA SER A 58 7.59 20.65 -2.50
C SER A 58 6.95 19.39 -3.07
N TYR A 59 5.62 19.38 -3.28
CA TYR A 59 4.89 18.24 -3.77
C TYR A 59 5.00 18.12 -5.30
N THR A 60 5.46 16.98 -5.78
CA THR A 60 5.55 16.70 -7.21
C THR A 60 4.42 15.77 -7.63
N PHE A 61 3.53 16.26 -8.47
CA PHE A 61 2.44 15.47 -9.02
C PHE A 61 2.96 14.34 -9.91
N THR A 62 2.35 13.18 -9.79
CA THR A 62 2.68 11.97 -10.54
C THR A 62 1.58 11.70 -11.54
N LYS A 63 1.92 11.54 -12.83
CA LYS A 63 0.95 11.25 -13.91
C LYS A 63 0.25 9.90 -13.68
N SER A 64 0.98 8.91 -13.21
CA SER A 64 0.45 7.59 -12.88
C SER A 64 1.17 7.02 -11.67
N ARG A 65 0.53 7.07 -10.49
CA ARG A 65 1.08 6.52 -9.25
C ARG A 65 1.33 5.02 -9.28
N PHE A 66 0.78 4.31 -10.26
CA PHE A 66 0.92 2.86 -10.38
C PHE A 66 2.00 2.41 -11.36
N ASP A 67 2.42 3.29 -12.25
CA ASP A 67 3.38 2.95 -13.30
C ASP A 67 4.59 3.90 -13.30
N ASP A 68 4.48 5.06 -12.63
CA ASP A 68 5.54 6.06 -12.64
C ASP A 68 6.52 5.83 -11.49
N CYS A 69 7.80 6.10 -11.77
CA CYS A 69 8.90 6.06 -10.81
C CYS A 69 9.27 7.45 -10.27
N ARG A 70 8.55 8.49 -10.65
CA ARG A 70 8.85 9.89 -10.30
C ARG A 70 7.70 10.51 -9.51
N GLY A 71 8.03 11.61 -8.83
CA GLY A 71 7.05 12.37 -8.06
C GLY A 71 6.89 11.86 -6.63
N SER A 72 5.90 12.43 -5.94
CA SER A 72 5.62 12.13 -4.53
C SER A 72 4.78 10.86 -4.32
N CYS A 73 4.13 10.38 -5.39
CA CYS A 73 3.54 9.04 -5.43
C CYS A 73 4.21 8.23 -6.53
N ARG A 74 4.61 7.00 -6.24
CA ARG A 74 5.33 6.13 -7.17
C ARG A 74 4.75 4.74 -7.17
N SER A 75 4.94 4.01 -8.26
CA SER A 75 4.56 2.60 -8.30
C SER A 75 5.33 1.79 -7.25
N LEU A 76 4.69 0.78 -6.66
CA LEU A 76 5.36 -0.12 -5.73
C LEU A 76 6.59 -0.78 -6.37
N GLN A 77 6.48 -1.14 -7.65
CA GLN A 77 7.57 -1.78 -8.38
C GLN A 77 8.86 -0.95 -8.35
N CYS A 78 8.73 0.37 -8.58
CA CYS A 78 9.88 1.27 -8.58
C CYS A 78 10.53 1.36 -7.19
N VAL A 79 9.71 1.52 -6.14
CA VAL A 79 10.24 1.65 -4.77
C VAL A 79 10.81 0.33 -4.27
N LEU A 80 10.18 -0.80 -4.60
CA LEU A 80 10.71 -2.14 -4.28
C LEU A 80 12.07 -2.40 -4.90
N HIS A 81 12.29 -1.98 -6.16
CA HIS A 81 13.62 -2.10 -6.79
C HIS A 81 14.65 -1.22 -6.09
N GLU A 82 14.28 -0.01 -5.68
CA GLU A 82 15.18 0.86 -4.93
C GLU A 82 15.51 0.28 -3.55
N MET A 83 14.52 -0.26 -2.83
CA MET A 83 14.71 -0.95 -1.57
C MET A 83 15.64 -2.18 -1.73
N SER A 84 15.41 -2.96 -2.79
CA SER A 84 16.23 -4.12 -3.13
C SER A 84 17.72 -3.74 -3.31
N LYS A 85 17.98 -2.66 -4.05
CA LYS A 85 19.35 -2.15 -4.25
C LYS A 85 20.00 -1.71 -2.94
N ARG A 86 19.25 -1.03 -2.06
CA ARG A 86 19.78 -0.50 -0.81
C ARG A 86 20.02 -1.57 0.25
N THR A 87 19.15 -2.58 0.32
CA THR A 87 19.19 -3.59 1.39
C THR A 87 19.85 -4.89 0.97
N GLY A 88 20.06 -5.12 -0.33
CA GLY A 88 20.53 -6.40 -0.88
C GLY A 88 19.46 -7.51 -0.88
N LYS A 89 18.26 -7.27 -0.33
CA LYS A 89 17.13 -8.22 -0.39
C LYS A 89 16.54 -8.25 -1.80
N SER A 90 16.19 -9.44 -2.29
CA SER A 90 15.45 -9.52 -3.56
C SER A 90 14.04 -8.93 -3.43
N VAL A 91 13.49 -8.39 -4.52
CA VAL A 91 12.11 -7.88 -4.59
C VAL A 91 11.11 -8.97 -4.17
N ASN A 92 11.36 -10.23 -4.56
CA ASN A 92 10.53 -11.37 -4.15
C ASN A 92 10.57 -11.60 -2.63
N SER A 93 11.74 -11.46 -2.01
CA SER A 93 11.88 -11.59 -0.55
C SER A 93 11.09 -10.50 0.19
N ILE A 94 11.12 -9.25 -0.31
CA ILE A 94 10.34 -8.15 0.27
C ILE A 94 8.84 -8.43 0.11
N TRP A 95 8.39 -8.88 -1.07
CA TRP A 95 7.01 -9.29 -1.30
C TRP A 95 6.55 -10.43 -0.39
N ASN A 96 7.39 -11.45 -0.17
CA ASN A 96 7.06 -12.56 0.73
C ASN A 96 6.82 -12.06 2.17
N SER A 97 7.58 -11.05 2.61
CA SER A 97 7.39 -10.44 3.92
C SER A 97 6.08 -9.64 3.99
N ILE A 98 5.70 -8.94 2.91
CA ILE A 98 4.39 -8.27 2.80
C ILE A 98 3.25 -9.29 2.82
N ASP A 99 3.39 -10.40 2.07
CA ASP A 99 2.42 -11.48 2.03
C ASP A 99 2.18 -12.10 3.41
N ASP A 100 3.25 -12.30 4.18
CA ASP A 100 3.17 -12.81 5.56
C ASP A 100 2.40 -11.84 6.48
N VAL A 101 2.70 -10.54 6.42
CA VAL A 101 1.97 -9.51 7.19
C VAL A 101 0.49 -9.50 6.81
N LEU A 102 0.16 -9.49 5.52
CA LEU A 102 -1.24 -9.40 5.08
C LEU A 102 -2.00 -10.72 5.29
N GLY A 103 -1.33 -11.86 5.20
CA GLY A 103 -1.90 -13.17 5.56
C GLY A 103 -2.27 -13.22 7.05
N LYS A 104 -1.37 -12.79 7.93
CA LYS A 104 -1.62 -12.68 9.38
C LYS A 104 -2.74 -11.67 9.69
N THR A 105 -2.77 -10.55 8.96
CA THR A 105 -3.85 -9.56 9.06
C THR A 105 -5.20 -10.19 8.71
N GLY A 106 -5.28 -10.90 7.59
CA GLY A 106 -6.50 -11.62 7.19
C GLY A 106 -6.95 -12.64 8.24
N ALA A 107 -6.02 -13.39 8.80
CA ALA A 107 -6.34 -14.35 9.87
C ALA A 107 -6.82 -13.66 11.16
N ALA A 108 -6.25 -12.52 11.51
CA ALA A 108 -6.63 -11.75 12.72
C ALA A 108 -8.04 -11.14 12.61
N ILE A 109 -8.45 -10.69 11.43
CA ILE A 109 -9.78 -10.09 11.20
C ILE A 109 -10.86 -11.12 10.88
N GLN A 110 -10.50 -12.33 10.48
CA GLN A 110 -11.42 -13.41 10.11
C GLN A 110 -12.52 -13.67 11.15
N PRO A 111 -12.23 -13.80 12.48
CA PRO A 111 -13.27 -14.05 13.48
C PRO A 111 -14.31 -12.94 13.56
N ALA A 112 -13.89 -11.68 13.45
CA ALA A 112 -14.80 -10.54 13.50
C ALA A 112 -15.76 -10.54 12.30
N ILE A 113 -15.23 -10.83 11.08
CA ILE A 113 -16.07 -10.92 9.88
C ILE A 113 -17.06 -12.10 10.00
N GLN A 114 -16.62 -13.24 10.52
CA GLN A 114 -17.48 -14.43 10.66
C GLN A 114 -18.66 -14.22 11.61
N THR A 115 -18.50 -13.39 12.64
CA THR A 115 -19.57 -13.11 13.62
C THR A 115 -20.60 -12.12 13.06
N GLU A 116 -20.18 -11.19 12.21
CA GLU A 116 -21.04 -10.12 11.71
C GLU A 116 -21.73 -10.44 10.38
N TYR A 117 -21.12 -11.31 9.56
CA TYR A 117 -21.58 -11.56 8.20
C TYR A 117 -21.69 -13.05 7.90
N SER A 118 -22.91 -13.55 7.76
CA SER A 118 -23.23 -14.87 7.18
C SER A 118 -23.50 -14.71 5.69
N CYS A 119 -22.47 -14.62 4.88
CA CYS A 119 -22.64 -14.42 3.44
C CYS A 119 -21.85 -15.45 2.64
N ASN A 120 -22.55 -16.20 1.79
CA ASN A 120 -21.92 -17.11 0.81
C ASN A 120 -21.56 -16.32 -0.46
N GLY A 121 -20.28 -16.34 -0.82
CA GLY A 121 -19.79 -15.70 -2.05
C GLY A 121 -19.52 -14.19 -1.91
N CYS A 122 -19.55 -13.62 -0.70
CA CYS A 122 -19.12 -12.26 -0.47
C CYS A 122 -17.61 -12.14 -0.47
N TYR A 123 -17.15 -11.00 -0.95
CA TYR A 123 -15.77 -10.59 -0.85
C TYR A 123 -15.68 -9.11 -0.48
N GLN A 124 -14.56 -8.72 0.08
CA GLN A 124 -14.26 -7.32 0.34
C GLN A 124 -12.82 -7.01 -0.06
N ILE A 125 -12.64 -5.84 -0.70
CA ILE A 125 -11.33 -5.29 -1.03
C ILE A 125 -10.92 -4.31 0.07
N TRP A 126 -9.69 -4.42 0.53
CA TRP A 126 -9.12 -3.64 1.61
C TRP A 126 -7.83 -2.99 1.15
N GLY A 127 -7.49 -1.86 1.75
CA GLY A 127 -6.24 -1.15 1.51
C GLY A 127 -5.38 -1.18 2.76
N ALA A 128 -4.23 -1.85 2.70
CA ALA A 128 -3.24 -1.85 3.78
C ALA A 128 -2.23 -0.73 3.56
N ASP A 129 -1.94 0.01 4.63
CA ASP A 129 -0.85 0.98 4.67
C ASP A 129 0.31 0.35 5.43
N ILE A 130 1.45 0.22 4.76
CA ILE A 130 2.62 -0.52 5.24
C ILE A 130 3.85 0.40 5.21
N VAL A 131 4.56 0.47 6.35
CA VAL A 131 5.88 1.11 6.45
C VAL A 131 6.96 0.06 6.56
N PHE A 132 8.22 0.49 6.38
CA PHE A 132 9.36 -0.41 6.42
C PHE A 132 10.46 0.17 7.31
N ASP A 133 11.17 -0.72 8.00
CA ASP A 133 12.42 -0.37 8.63
C ASP A 133 13.58 -0.27 7.62
N THR A 134 14.77 0.08 8.10
CA THR A 134 15.98 0.21 7.29
C THR A 134 16.44 -1.11 6.65
N ASN A 135 15.96 -2.25 7.16
CA ASN A 135 16.24 -3.57 6.65
C ASN A 135 15.14 -4.08 5.70
N ALA A 136 14.20 -3.21 5.29
CA ALA A 136 13.01 -3.55 4.50
C ALA A 136 12.13 -4.64 5.15
N ASN A 137 11.97 -4.60 6.46
CA ASN A 137 10.96 -5.38 7.15
C ASN A 137 9.67 -4.57 7.19
N PRO A 138 8.51 -5.14 6.76
CA PRO A 138 7.25 -4.45 6.71
C PRO A 138 6.55 -4.40 8.08
N TYR A 139 5.87 -3.29 8.35
CA TYR A 139 5.00 -3.07 9.51
C TYR A 139 3.66 -2.51 9.03
N LEU A 140 2.58 -3.16 9.41
CA LEU A 140 1.23 -2.68 9.12
C LEU A 140 0.91 -1.46 9.99
N LEU A 141 0.50 -0.36 9.36
CA LEU A 141 0.02 0.83 10.07
C LEU A 141 -1.49 0.78 10.26
N GLU A 142 -2.22 0.59 9.17
CA GLU A 142 -3.68 0.56 9.19
C GLU A 142 -4.25 -0.28 8.05
N VAL A 143 -5.53 -0.64 8.20
CA VAL A 143 -6.32 -1.30 7.16
C VAL A 143 -7.56 -0.46 6.89
N ASN A 144 -7.72 -0.04 5.64
CA ASN A 144 -8.86 0.72 5.15
C ASN A 144 -9.90 -0.23 4.58
N THR A 145 -11.13 -0.22 5.13
CA THR A 145 -12.22 -1.10 4.72
C THR A 145 -12.91 -0.66 3.41
N SER A 146 -12.76 0.60 3.04
CA SER A 146 -13.28 1.17 1.78
C SER A 146 -12.18 1.99 1.10
N PRO A 147 -11.11 1.33 0.63
CA PRO A 147 -10.02 2.04 -0.02
C PRO A 147 -10.49 2.64 -1.34
N SER A 148 -10.03 3.85 -1.68
CA SER A 148 -10.23 4.38 -3.02
C SER A 148 -9.48 3.47 -4.01
N ILE A 149 -10.23 2.81 -4.87
CA ILE A 149 -9.74 2.00 -5.98
C ILE A 149 -9.74 2.81 -7.29
N GLU A 150 -10.19 4.06 -7.23
CA GLU A 150 -10.21 4.95 -8.37
C GLU A 150 -8.81 5.48 -8.67
N ARG A 151 -8.48 5.49 -9.92
CA ARG A 151 -7.26 6.11 -10.43
C ARG A 151 -7.53 7.60 -10.64
N LYS A 152 -7.70 8.35 -9.57
CA LYS A 152 -7.80 9.82 -9.63
C LYS A 152 -6.39 10.38 -9.66
N ASN A 153 -6.00 10.95 -10.79
CA ASN A 153 -4.83 11.80 -10.89
C ASN A 153 -5.32 13.24 -10.93
N LEU A 154 -5.02 13.99 -9.87
CA LEU A 154 -5.15 15.45 -9.93
C LEU A 154 -4.04 15.95 -10.86
N LEU A 155 -4.42 16.53 -11.98
CA LEU A 155 -3.49 17.16 -12.91
C LEU A 155 -3.09 18.55 -12.37
N ALA A 156 -1.97 19.08 -12.83
CA ALA A 156 -1.46 20.39 -12.41
C ALA A 156 -2.41 21.57 -12.71
N ASP A 157 -3.37 21.37 -13.61
CA ASP A 157 -4.43 22.32 -13.96
C ASP A 157 -5.70 22.19 -13.10
N GLY A 158 -5.68 21.31 -12.08
CA GLY A 158 -6.83 21.05 -11.20
C GLY A 158 -7.87 20.09 -11.79
N SER A 159 -7.69 19.59 -13.00
CA SER A 159 -8.57 18.58 -13.59
C SER A 159 -8.30 17.19 -12.98
N ILE A 160 -9.34 16.36 -12.91
CA ILE A 160 -9.26 14.99 -12.38
C ILE A 160 -9.32 14.02 -13.56
N LEU A 161 -8.25 13.24 -13.74
CA LEU A 161 -8.26 12.12 -14.66
C LEU A 161 -8.75 10.86 -13.91
N GLU A 162 -9.98 10.46 -14.18
CA GLU A 162 -10.53 9.21 -13.65
C GLU A 162 -10.16 8.04 -14.57
N MET A 163 -9.47 7.05 -14.04
CA MET A 163 -9.29 5.77 -14.72
C MET A 163 -9.73 4.64 -13.82
N VAL A 164 -10.72 3.89 -14.28
CA VAL A 164 -11.16 2.65 -13.63
C VAL A 164 -10.05 1.59 -13.82
N TYR A 165 -9.71 0.86 -12.78
CA TYR A 165 -8.71 -0.20 -12.80
C TYR A 165 -9.21 -1.40 -13.62
N PRO A 166 -8.70 -1.65 -14.83
CA PRO A 166 -9.09 -2.86 -15.56
C PRO A 166 -8.43 -4.14 -14.99
N ASP A 167 -7.36 -3.99 -14.17
CA ASP A 167 -6.51 -5.11 -13.74
C ASP A 167 -6.74 -5.61 -12.31
N LEU A 168 -7.78 -5.12 -11.61
CA LEU A 168 -8.12 -5.59 -10.25
C LEU A 168 -8.40 -7.11 -10.18
N TRP A 169 -8.68 -7.73 -11.32
CA TRP A 169 -9.00 -9.15 -11.43
C TRP A 169 -7.76 -10.06 -11.58
N SER A 170 -6.56 -9.50 -11.77
CA SER A 170 -5.31 -10.27 -11.87
C SER A 170 -4.62 -10.47 -10.50
N MET A 171 -5.38 -10.77 -9.46
CA MET A 171 -4.84 -11.04 -8.13
C MET A 171 -4.24 -12.45 -8.06
N LYS A 172 -3.00 -12.58 -7.60
CA LYS A 172 -2.45 -13.89 -7.22
C LYS A 172 -2.94 -14.27 -5.84
N GLY A 173 -3.57 -15.45 -5.72
CA GLY A 173 -3.95 -16.00 -4.43
C GLY A 173 -2.71 -16.33 -3.59
N VAL A 174 -2.72 -15.90 -2.35
CA VAL A 174 -1.80 -16.37 -1.32
C VAL A 174 -2.55 -17.43 -0.53
N ASP A 175 -2.07 -18.66 -0.59
CA ASP A 175 -2.58 -19.75 0.26
C ASP A 175 -1.88 -19.62 1.63
N PRO A 176 -2.59 -19.18 2.68
CA PRO A 176 -1.98 -18.99 4.00
C PRO A 176 -1.48 -20.30 4.62
N THR A 177 -1.86 -21.46 4.04
CA THR A 177 -1.40 -22.77 4.51
C THR A 177 -0.04 -23.17 3.93
N LYS A 178 0.49 -22.43 2.94
CA LYS A 178 1.75 -22.72 2.26
C LYS A 178 2.93 -21.85 2.69
N SER A 179 2.76 -20.93 3.65
CA SER A 179 3.87 -20.24 4.26
C SER A 179 4.48 -21.15 5.34
N ARG A 180 5.43 -21.97 4.95
CA ARG A 180 6.40 -22.61 5.85
C ARG A 180 7.72 -21.88 5.79
#